data_09be8f1abce1f3e2ba68764e8d69bb38
#
_entry.id   09be8f1abce1f3e2ba68764e8d69bb38
#
_cell.length_a   1.000
_cell.length_b   1.000
_cell.length_c   1.000
_cell.angle_alpha   90.00
_cell.angle_beta   90.00
_cell.angle_gamma   90.00
#
_symmetry.space_group_name_H-M   'P 1'
#
loop_
_entity.id
_entity.type
_entity.pdbx_description
1 polymer ?
#
loop_
_entity_poly.entity_id
_entity_poly.type
_entity_poly.pdbx_seq_one_letter_code
_entity_poly.pdbx_strand_id
1 'polypeptide(L)'
;MKFNERSGVDSGSLPVFSFPMELRKDPITRSWVITGDDPADIPSRPEAACRFCDSSTTPLQVIAKSPNAPGVPWSARAVVHPKPLYRIEGEPDRRGDGLYDRMHSVGAHEVLAENPRHDRHLWNASDDEIAHFLRLAAERILDLKRDPRIKYVSFFKDYGKSAGQEFSHPTSQITATMFVPRRVLYELRAGREYFVGKERCVFCDILQQEERQAVRVLEARGDYLALCPYAPRVPYETWIMPRNHEASFERTGLNKPGLRVNLAALLRRTLQRVRSITEEFHLVLHTSPSSLHPSKNLGYWRTIDEDYHWHMEILPVLASKARSYTFKEVYYSPVSSETAVKQLREAKIDG
;
A
#
# COMPACT_ATOMS: atom_id res chain seq x y z
N MET A 1 61.13 10.90 37.76
CA MET A 1 60.22 11.99 37.49
C MET A 1 58.86 11.38 37.12
N LYS A 2 57.87 11.62 37.95
CA LYS A 2 56.51 11.05 37.83
C LYS A 2 55.68 11.95 36.89
N PHE A 3 55.12 11.40 35.84
CA PHE A 3 54.09 12.06 35.05
C PHE A 3 52.71 11.74 35.61
N ASN A 4 51.99 12.78 35.87
CA ASN A 4 50.64 12.84 36.44
C ASN A 4 49.60 12.39 35.39
N GLU A 5 48.83 11.38 35.74
CA GLU A 5 47.59 11.00 35.02
C GLU A 5 46.52 12.04 35.31
N ARG A 6 46.03 12.67 34.24
CA ARG A 6 44.81 13.49 34.27
C ARG A 6 43.59 12.60 33.98
N SER A 7 42.71 12.58 34.94
CA SER A 7 41.38 11.99 34.87
C SER A 7 40.62 12.38 33.61
N GLY A 8 40.28 11.40 32.79
CA GLY A 8 39.36 11.56 31.64
C GLY A 8 37.96 11.81 32.12
N VAL A 9 37.38 12.87 31.62
CA VAL A 9 35.94 13.17 31.71
C VAL A 9 35.21 12.15 30.85
N ASP A 10 34.37 11.34 31.48
CA ASP A 10 33.46 10.39 30.83
C ASP A 10 32.45 11.17 30.00
N SER A 11 32.70 11.27 28.69
CA SER A 11 31.74 11.82 27.75
C SER A 11 30.61 10.80 27.59
N GLY A 12 29.52 10.98 28.34
CA GLY A 12 28.33 10.21 28.22
C GLY A 12 27.90 10.08 26.75
N SER A 13 28.20 8.94 26.15
CA SER A 13 27.72 8.58 24.82
C SER A 13 26.21 8.49 24.87
N LEU A 14 25.54 9.40 24.17
CA LEU A 14 24.14 9.27 23.86
C LEU A 14 23.86 7.85 23.35
N PRO A 15 22.74 7.22 23.72
CA PRO A 15 22.44 5.88 23.25
C PRO A 15 22.47 5.89 21.72
N VAL A 16 23.40 5.16 21.12
CA VAL A 16 23.44 4.91 19.68
C VAL A 16 22.19 4.08 19.39
N PHE A 17 21.15 4.73 18.85
CA PHE A 17 20.02 4.01 18.31
C PHE A 17 20.54 3.15 17.17
N SER A 18 20.74 1.87 17.43
CA SER A 18 21.03 0.89 16.39
C SER A 18 19.77 0.78 15.53
N PHE A 19 19.86 1.22 14.28
CA PHE A 19 18.85 0.89 13.27
C PHE A 19 19.16 -0.53 12.79
N PRO A 20 18.33 -1.53 13.13
CA PRO A 20 18.59 -2.91 12.70
C PRO A 20 18.48 -3.06 11.17
N MET A 21 17.79 -2.12 10.52
CA MET A 21 17.55 -2.09 9.08
C MET A 21 18.10 -0.80 8.47
N GLU A 22 18.73 -0.90 7.31
CA GLU A 22 19.17 0.25 6.52
C GLU A 22 18.66 0.18 5.08
N LEU A 23 18.64 1.31 4.41
CA LEU A 23 18.33 1.41 2.99
C LEU A 23 19.63 1.49 2.20
N ARG A 24 19.81 0.59 1.25
CA ARG A 24 20.91 0.57 0.29
C ARG A 24 20.38 0.83 -1.11
N LYS A 25 21.08 1.65 -1.87
CA LYS A 25 20.68 1.98 -3.23
C LYS A 25 21.47 1.16 -4.23
N ASP A 26 20.73 0.42 -5.06
CA ASP A 26 21.32 -0.27 -6.22
C ASP A 26 21.80 0.77 -7.25
N PRO A 27 23.08 0.79 -7.63
CA PRO A 27 23.60 1.82 -8.53
C PRO A 27 23.14 1.68 -9.97
N ILE A 28 22.72 0.47 -10.40
CA ILE A 28 22.26 0.17 -11.76
C ILE A 28 20.78 0.47 -11.90
N THR A 29 19.96 -0.16 -11.06
CA THR A 29 18.49 -0.03 -11.12
C THR A 29 17.98 1.19 -10.40
N ARG A 30 18.82 1.82 -9.55
CA ARG A 30 18.47 2.95 -8.68
C ARG A 30 17.35 2.64 -7.68
N SER A 31 17.07 1.37 -7.46
CA SER A 31 16.12 0.92 -6.46
C SER A 31 16.71 1.01 -5.06
N TRP A 32 15.89 1.38 -4.08
CA TRP A 32 16.24 1.28 -2.69
C TRP A 32 15.84 -0.10 -2.15
N VAL A 33 16.74 -0.75 -1.46
CA VAL A 33 16.55 -2.07 -0.84
C VAL A 33 16.70 -1.92 0.66
N ILE A 34 15.72 -2.43 1.41
CA ILE A 34 15.85 -2.56 2.86
C ILE A 34 16.70 -3.79 3.13
N THR A 35 17.74 -3.63 3.91
CA THR A 35 18.62 -4.73 4.30
C THR A 35 19.09 -4.56 5.74
N GLY A 36 19.43 -5.65 6.40
CA GLY A 36 19.90 -5.70 7.77
C GLY A 36 19.77 -7.11 8.30
N ASP A 37 20.31 -7.33 9.48
CA ASP A 37 20.16 -8.60 10.19
C ASP A 37 18.81 -8.59 10.92
N ASP A 38 17.76 -8.95 10.20
CA ASP A 38 16.44 -9.14 10.82
C ASP A 38 16.48 -10.43 11.63
N PRO A 39 16.25 -10.39 12.95
CA PRO A 39 16.09 -11.59 13.76
C PRO A 39 14.76 -12.31 13.46
N ALA A 40 14.25 -12.23 12.23
CA ALA A 40 12.94 -12.70 11.81
C ALA A 40 12.73 -14.22 11.89
N ASP A 41 13.78 -14.99 12.08
CA ASP A 41 13.70 -16.42 12.38
C ASP A 41 13.32 -16.75 13.83
N ILE A 42 12.76 -15.78 14.58
CA ILE A 42 12.03 -16.14 15.78
C ILE A 42 10.72 -16.77 15.31
N PRO A 43 10.55 -18.10 15.45
CA PRO A 43 9.31 -18.74 15.05
C PRO A 43 8.16 -17.96 15.68
N SER A 44 7.21 -17.54 14.86
CA SER A 44 5.98 -16.92 15.35
C SER A 44 5.35 -17.96 16.28
N ARG A 45 5.56 -17.82 17.60
CA ARG A 45 4.80 -18.60 18.57
C ARG A 45 3.35 -18.34 18.24
N PRO A 46 2.50 -19.39 18.09
CA PRO A 46 1.09 -19.17 18.00
C PRO A 46 0.71 -18.30 19.18
N GLU A 47 0.32 -17.06 18.93
CA GLU A 47 -0.13 -16.19 20.01
C GLU A 47 -1.38 -16.83 20.58
N ALA A 48 -1.37 -17.16 21.86
CA ALA A 48 -2.51 -17.76 22.54
C ALA A 48 -3.76 -16.87 22.49
N ALA A 49 -3.56 -15.57 22.21
CA ALA A 49 -4.63 -14.59 21.96
C ALA A 49 -4.16 -13.61 20.87
N CYS A 50 -5.04 -13.35 19.90
CA CYS A 50 -4.76 -12.39 18.82
C CYS A 50 -4.63 -10.96 19.39
N ARG A 51 -3.50 -10.30 19.15
CA ARG A 51 -3.25 -8.94 19.63
C ARG A 51 -4.14 -7.88 19.02
N PHE A 52 -4.74 -8.15 17.86
CA PHE A 52 -5.60 -7.21 17.14
C PHE A 52 -7.07 -7.36 17.50
N CYS A 53 -7.48 -8.43 18.16
CA CYS A 53 -8.85 -8.58 18.64
C CYS A 53 -9.13 -7.63 19.81
N ASP A 54 -10.38 -7.25 19.97
CA ASP A 54 -10.82 -6.32 21.03
C ASP A 54 -10.61 -6.90 22.45
N SER A 55 -10.63 -8.23 22.55
CA SER A 55 -10.38 -8.97 23.79
C SER A 55 -8.89 -9.12 24.14
N SER A 56 -7.99 -8.58 23.32
CA SER A 56 -6.54 -8.72 23.54
C SER A 56 -6.06 -7.93 24.75
N THR A 57 -5.27 -8.58 25.59
CA THR A 57 -4.52 -7.94 26.69
C THR A 57 -3.13 -7.48 26.29
N THR A 58 -2.69 -7.80 25.05
CA THR A 58 -1.39 -7.37 24.52
C THR A 58 -1.43 -5.89 24.18
N PRO A 59 -0.60 -5.04 24.78
CA PRO A 59 -0.60 -3.62 24.48
C PRO A 59 -0.17 -3.36 23.04
N LEU A 60 -0.99 -2.59 22.32
CA LEU A 60 -0.67 -2.07 20.99
C LEU A 60 -0.61 -0.55 21.06
N GLN A 61 0.38 0.04 20.40
CA GLN A 61 0.41 1.50 20.23
C GLN A 61 -0.61 1.89 19.15
N VAL A 62 -1.82 2.25 19.60
CA VAL A 62 -2.90 2.71 18.72
C VAL A 62 -2.60 4.14 18.27
N ILE A 63 -2.60 4.36 16.96
CA ILE A 63 -2.36 5.66 16.32
C ILE A 63 -3.69 6.37 16.03
N ALA A 64 -4.64 5.61 15.45
CA ALA A 64 -5.95 6.13 15.05
C ALA A 64 -7.00 5.03 15.03
N LYS A 65 -8.28 5.41 15.05
CA LYS A 65 -9.44 4.51 14.93
C LYS A 65 -10.56 5.16 14.13
N SER A 66 -11.40 4.36 13.50
CA SER A 66 -12.61 4.83 12.81
C SER A 66 -13.80 3.96 13.22
N PRO A 67 -14.96 4.51 13.62
CA PRO A 67 -15.14 5.92 13.93
C PRO A 67 -14.30 6.37 15.14
N ASN A 68 -13.89 7.64 15.13
CA ASN A 68 -13.15 8.24 16.23
C ASN A 68 -14.09 9.15 17.06
N ALA A 69 -15.01 8.55 17.80
CA ALA A 69 -15.94 9.25 18.67
C ALA A 69 -15.95 8.61 20.06
N PRO A 70 -16.10 9.40 21.14
CA PRO A 70 -16.22 8.89 22.51
C PRO A 70 -17.40 7.93 22.65
N GLY A 71 -17.16 6.76 23.27
CA GLY A 71 -18.21 5.76 23.53
C GLY A 71 -18.66 4.95 22.31
N VAL A 72 -18.15 5.25 21.11
CA VAL A 72 -18.47 4.48 19.90
C VAL A 72 -17.41 3.40 19.70
N PRO A 73 -17.80 2.10 19.59
CA PRO A 73 -16.87 1.05 19.25
C PRO A 73 -16.15 1.34 17.93
N TRP A 74 -14.88 0.99 17.84
CA TRP A 74 -14.14 1.13 16.60
C TRP A 74 -14.56 0.06 15.59
N SER A 75 -14.54 0.41 14.31
CA SER A 75 -14.76 -0.50 13.19
C SER A 75 -13.43 -0.85 12.51
N ALA A 76 -12.50 0.10 12.46
CA ALA A 76 -11.14 -0.12 12.01
C ALA A 76 -10.17 0.67 12.90
N ARG A 77 -8.93 0.19 13.06
CA ARG A 77 -7.89 0.92 13.83
C ARG A 77 -6.50 0.76 13.21
N ALA A 78 -5.68 1.81 13.33
CA ALA A 78 -4.28 1.82 12.95
C ALA A 78 -3.40 1.73 14.19
N VAL A 79 -2.36 0.91 14.11
CA VAL A 79 -1.37 0.72 15.17
C VAL A 79 0.03 0.76 14.58
N VAL A 80 1.03 1.08 15.40
CA VAL A 80 2.44 0.92 14.99
C VAL A 80 2.71 -0.56 14.72
N HIS A 81 3.42 -0.87 13.64
CA HIS A 81 3.78 -2.25 13.32
C HIS A 81 4.64 -2.84 14.44
N PRO A 82 4.37 -4.06 14.95
CA PRO A 82 5.11 -4.66 16.06
C PRO A 82 6.62 -4.84 15.78
N LYS A 83 6.97 -5.03 14.51
CA LYS A 83 8.36 -5.12 14.00
C LYS A 83 8.51 -4.18 12.80
N PRO A 84 8.63 -2.87 13.00
CA PRO A 84 8.59 -1.92 11.91
C PRO A 84 9.86 -1.96 11.07
N LEU A 85 9.72 -2.02 9.74
CA LEU A 85 10.82 -1.87 8.78
C LEU A 85 11.31 -0.42 8.69
N TYR A 86 10.42 0.54 8.97
CA TYR A 86 10.69 1.96 8.98
C TYR A 86 10.30 2.54 10.32
N ARG A 87 11.07 3.51 10.81
CA ARG A 87 10.78 4.26 12.04
C ARG A 87 10.78 5.74 11.74
N ILE A 88 9.82 6.47 12.32
CA ILE A 88 9.68 7.90 12.10
C ILE A 88 10.75 8.71 12.87
N GLU A 89 11.25 8.14 13.95
CA GLU A 89 12.27 8.76 14.79
C GLU A 89 13.64 8.74 14.12
N GLY A 90 14.43 9.77 14.36
CA GLY A 90 15.80 9.91 13.89
C GLY A 90 15.93 10.58 12.54
N GLU A 91 17.18 10.69 12.10
CA GLU A 91 17.56 11.34 10.85
C GLU A 91 18.00 10.30 9.81
N PRO A 92 17.82 10.60 8.52
CA PRO A 92 18.17 9.68 7.44
C PRO A 92 19.65 9.30 7.41
N ASP A 93 20.54 10.15 7.89
CA ASP A 93 21.99 9.95 7.90
C ASP A 93 22.51 9.37 6.57
N ARG A 94 22.27 10.10 5.48
CA ARG A 94 22.66 9.65 4.13
C ARG A 94 24.17 9.66 4.01
N ARG A 95 24.74 8.52 3.60
CA ARG A 95 26.17 8.34 3.44
C ARG A 95 26.49 7.71 2.09
N GLY A 96 27.58 8.19 1.46
CA GLY A 96 28.22 7.50 0.35
C GLY A 96 29.28 6.54 0.87
N ASP A 97 29.36 5.37 0.27
CA ASP A 97 30.44 4.40 0.48
C ASP A 97 31.01 4.02 -0.90
N GLY A 98 31.99 4.80 -1.36
CA GLY A 98 32.50 4.72 -2.72
C GLY A 98 31.40 4.95 -3.76
N LEU A 99 31.05 3.91 -4.51
CA LEU A 99 29.99 3.93 -5.54
C LEU A 99 28.58 3.81 -4.95
N TYR A 100 28.44 3.41 -3.71
CA TYR A 100 27.17 3.03 -3.11
C TYR A 100 26.61 4.12 -2.21
N ASP A 101 25.29 4.27 -2.21
CA ASP A 101 24.54 5.12 -1.29
C ASP A 101 23.80 4.27 -0.26
N ARG A 102 23.86 4.69 0.99
CA ARG A 102 23.04 4.10 2.07
C ARG A 102 22.44 5.18 2.97
N MET A 103 21.40 4.83 3.69
CA MET A 103 20.79 5.68 4.71
C MET A 103 19.99 4.83 5.72
N HIS A 104 19.68 5.43 6.87
CA HIS A 104 18.77 4.80 7.82
C HIS A 104 17.36 4.65 7.23
N SER A 105 16.65 3.61 7.66
CA SER A 105 15.27 3.32 7.23
C SER A 105 14.25 4.24 7.95
N VAL A 106 14.42 5.55 7.81
CA VAL A 106 13.48 6.54 8.34
C VAL A 106 12.20 6.53 7.53
N GLY A 107 11.06 6.54 8.24
CA GLY A 107 9.73 6.46 7.64
C GLY A 107 8.73 5.98 8.66
N ALA A 108 7.62 5.40 8.23
CA ALA A 108 6.64 4.80 9.12
C ALA A 108 6.23 3.42 8.63
N HIS A 109 5.86 2.54 9.55
CA HIS A 109 5.27 1.24 9.25
C HIS A 109 4.11 1.00 10.22
N GLU A 110 2.90 0.96 9.68
CA GLU A 110 1.65 0.84 10.43
C GLU A 110 0.87 -0.39 9.97
N VAL A 111 0.15 -1.00 10.91
CA VAL A 111 -0.83 -2.05 10.62
C VAL A 111 -2.23 -1.49 10.83
N LEU A 112 -3.09 -1.69 9.84
CA LEU A 112 -4.51 -1.37 9.92
C LEU A 112 -5.29 -2.65 10.19
N ALA A 113 -5.82 -2.82 11.41
CA ALA A 113 -6.81 -3.84 11.69
C ALA A 113 -8.13 -3.44 11.02
N GLU A 114 -8.58 -4.25 10.06
CA GLU A 114 -9.71 -3.97 9.18
C GLU A 114 -11.06 -4.04 9.89
N ASN A 115 -11.12 -4.83 10.96
CA ASN A 115 -12.31 -5.05 11.77
C ASN A 115 -11.90 -5.50 13.19
N PRO A 116 -12.69 -5.26 14.24
CA PRO A 116 -12.42 -5.80 15.58
C PRO A 116 -12.55 -7.32 15.67
N ARG A 117 -13.28 -7.94 14.73
CA ARG A 117 -13.52 -9.37 14.69
C ARG A 117 -12.52 -10.08 13.82
N HIS A 118 -12.05 -11.25 14.28
CA HIS A 118 -11.05 -12.06 13.59
C HIS A 118 -11.57 -12.71 12.30
N ASP A 119 -12.86 -12.93 12.19
CA ASP A 119 -13.54 -13.59 11.07
C ASP A 119 -14.13 -12.61 10.03
N ARG A 120 -13.94 -11.30 10.24
CA ARG A 120 -14.46 -10.24 9.35
C ARG A 120 -13.39 -9.67 8.46
N HIS A 121 -13.45 -10.04 7.20
CA HIS A 121 -12.54 -9.61 6.14
C HIS A 121 -13.23 -8.64 5.17
N LEU A 122 -12.48 -7.96 4.31
CA LEU A 122 -13.02 -7.01 3.33
C LEU A 122 -14.04 -7.61 2.33
N TRP A 123 -14.12 -8.92 2.20
CA TRP A 123 -15.10 -9.58 1.33
C TRP A 123 -16.37 -10.04 2.03
N ASN A 124 -16.42 -10.09 3.35
CA ASN A 124 -17.59 -10.48 4.14
C ASN A 124 -17.99 -9.46 5.21
N ALA A 125 -17.31 -8.34 5.31
CA ALA A 125 -17.70 -7.19 6.11
C ALA A 125 -18.84 -6.42 5.42
N SER A 126 -19.57 -5.61 6.18
CA SER A 126 -20.57 -4.72 5.59
C SER A 126 -19.90 -3.56 4.83
N ASP A 127 -20.66 -2.96 3.92
CA ASP A 127 -20.16 -1.80 3.15
C ASP A 127 -19.79 -0.63 4.09
N ASP A 128 -20.50 -0.45 5.21
CA ASP A 128 -20.19 0.57 6.20
C ASP A 128 -18.89 0.26 6.97
N GLU A 129 -18.66 -0.99 7.37
CA GLU A 129 -17.41 -1.40 8.03
C GLU A 129 -16.21 -1.14 7.09
N ILE A 130 -16.33 -1.51 5.82
CA ILE A 130 -15.29 -1.25 4.81
C ILE A 130 -15.13 0.26 4.56
N ALA A 131 -16.22 1.02 4.55
CA ALA A 131 -16.16 2.48 4.39
C ALA A 131 -15.41 3.15 5.55
N HIS A 132 -15.58 2.68 6.78
CA HIS A 132 -14.80 3.12 7.93
C HIS A 132 -13.32 2.79 7.80
N PHE A 133 -13.00 1.60 7.33
CA PHE A 133 -11.64 1.17 7.05
C PHE A 133 -10.98 2.03 5.96
N LEU A 134 -11.63 2.25 4.82
CA LEU A 134 -11.13 3.10 3.74
C LEU A 134 -10.91 4.54 4.18
N ARG A 135 -11.81 5.07 5.04
CA ARG A 135 -11.64 6.38 5.64
C ARG A 135 -10.39 6.45 6.51
N LEU A 136 -10.20 5.46 7.38
CA LEU A 136 -9.02 5.40 8.24
C LEU A 136 -7.73 5.33 7.40
N ALA A 137 -7.72 4.52 6.35
CA ALA A 137 -6.58 4.44 5.44
C ALA A 137 -6.25 5.81 4.80
N ALA A 138 -7.27 6.53 4.31
CA ALA A 138 -7.09 7.85 3.73
C ALA A 138 -6.58 8.87 4.76
N GLU A 139 -7.11 8.87 5.97
CA GLU A 139 -6.68 9.75 7.07
C GLU A 139 -5.22 9.46 7.45
N ARG A 140 -4.79 8.19 7.49
CA ARG A 140 -3.40 7.82 7.77
C ARG A 140 -2.46 8.23 6.66
N ILE A 141 -2.83 8.00 5.39
CA ILE A 141 -2.03 8.44 4.24
C ILE A 141 -1.83 9.95 4.27
N LEU A 142 -2.89 10.73 4.51
CA LEU A 142 -2.82 12.18 4.56
C LEU A 142 -1.92 12.66 5.72
N ASP A 143 -2.04 12.04 6.89
CA ASP A 143 -1.24 12.40 8.06
C ASP A 143 0.25 12.15 7.82
N LEU A 144 0.60 10.97 7.32
CA LEU A 144 1.99 10.61 7.01
C LEU A 144 2.61 11.50 5.92
N LYS A 145 1.83 11.94 4.94
CA LYS A 145 2.28 12.88 3.90
C LYS A 145 2.61 14.28 4.42
N ARG A 146 2.22 14.64 5.65
CA ARG A 146 2.59 15.93 6.27
C ARG A 146 4.05 16.02 6.69
N ASP A 147 4.70 14.88 6.94
CA ASP A 147 6.14 14.87 7.20
C ASP A 147 6.91 15.21 5.91
N PRO A 148 7.72 16.30 5.89
CA PRO A 148 8.42 16.73 4.68
C PRO A 148 9.47 15.75 4.17
N ARG A 149 9.91 14.81 5.01
CA ARG A 149 10.84 13.75 4.64
C ARG A 149 10.16 12.68 3.80
N ILE A 150 8.85 12.45 4.01
CA ILE A 150 8.08 11.41 3.31
C ILE A 150 7.77 11.85 1.89
N LYS A 151 8.12 11.00 0.93
CA LYS A 151 7.84 11.21 -0.50
C LYS A 151 6.70 10.35 -1.01
N TYR A 152 6.53 9.16 -0.44
CA TYR A 152 5.49 8.25 -0.83
C TYR A 152 4.94 7.47 0.36
N VAL A 153 3.65 7.18 0.31
CA VAL A 153 2.96 6.31 1.26
C VAL A 153 2.34 5.15 0.49
N SER A 154 2.83 3.95 0.77
CA SER A 154 2.29 2.71 0.20
C SER A 154 1.23 2.15 1.13
N PHE A 155 0.11 1.70 0.56
CA PHE A 155 -0.90 0.91 1.24
C PHE A 155 -1.02 -0.44 0.54
N PHE A 156 -1.00 -1.52 1.29
CA PHE A 156 -1.12 -2.86 0.75
C PHE A 156 -1.75 -3.86 1.73
N LYS A 157 -2.29 -4.92 1.18
CA LYS A 157 -2.75 -6.10 1.91
C LYS A 157 -2.22 -7.34 1.23
N ASP A 158 -1.57 -8.19 2.00
CA ASP A 158 -1.17 -9.53 1.61
C ASP A 158 -2.10 -10.53 2.29
N TYR A 159 -2.81 -11.33 1.52
CA TYR A 159 -3.74 -12.33 2.03
C TYR A 159 -3.39 -13.72 1.50
N GLY A 160 -3.19 -14.65 2.42
CA GLY A 160 -2.76 -16.01 2.15
C GLY A 160 -1.26 -16.21 2.34
N LYS A 161 -0.88 -17.45 2.58
CA LYS A 161 0.50 -17.83 2.92
C LYS A 161 1.48 -17.51 1.77
N SER A 162 1.09 -17.82 0.56
CA SER A 162 1.96 -17.58 -0.62
C SER A 162 2.02 -16.11 -1.01
N ALA A 163 1.07 -15.29 -0.53
CA ALA A 163 1.12 -13.84 -0.65
C ALA A 163 1.95 -13.17 0.46
N GLY A 164 2.45 -13.93 1.45
CA GLY A 164 3.26 -13.38 2.54
C GLY A 164 2.44 -12.76 3.67
N GLN A 165 1.21 -13.23 3.89
CA GLN A 165 0.40 -12.76 5.02
C GLN A 165 1.14 -12.92 6.34
N GLU A 166 1.33 -11.82 7.07
CA GLU A 166 2.09 -11.80 8.32
C GLU A 166 1.20 -12.12 9.53
N PHE A 167 -0.03 -11.58 9.57
CA PHE A 167 -0.94 -11.73 10.71
C PHE A 167 -2.17 -12.54 10.31
N SER A 168 -2.62 -13.43 11.20
CA SER A 168 -3.86 -14.19 10.99
C SER A 168 -5.13 -13.34 11.11
N HIS A 169 -5.07 -12.20 11.83
CA HIS A 169 -6.14 -11.22 11.89
C HIS A 169 -6.27 -10.46 10.55
N PRO A 170 -7.50 -10.10 10.12
CA PRO A 170 -7.69 -9.26 8.94
C PRO A 170 -6.98 -7.93 9.07
N THR A 171 -5.88 -7.76 8.35
CA THR A 171 -5.04 -6.56 8.38
C THR A 171 -4.62 -6.13 6.99
N SER A 172 -4.39 -4.83 6.87
CA SER A 172 -3.63 -4.20 5.79
C SER A 172 -2.45 -3.45 6.40
N GLN A 173 -1.50 -3.03 5.59
CA GLN A 173 -0.31 -2.33 6.06
C GLN A 173 -0.13 -1.00 5.31
N ILE A 174 0.48 -0.03 6.00
CA ILE A 174 0.93 1.23 5.42
C ILE A 174 2.42 1.37 5.71
N THR A 175 3.20 1.69 4.67
CA THR A 175 4.58 2.13 4.81
C THR A 175 4.76 3.51 4.21
N ALA A 176 5.47 4.40 4.93
CA ALA A 176 5.82 5.72 4.46
C ALA A 176 7.34 5.82 4.24
N THR A 177 7.75 6.30 3.07
CA THR A 177 9.16 6.26 2.63
C THR A 177 9.64 7.61 2.13
N MET A 178 10.95 7.84 2.26
CA MET A 178 11.62 9.04 1.75
C MET A 178 11.92 8.98 0.24
N PHE A 179 11.46 7.96 -0.43
CA PHE A 179 11.61 7.77 -1.87
C PHE A 179 10.29 7.27 -2.47
N VAL A 180 10.15 7.42 -3.77
CA VAL A 180 9.01 6.86 -4.51
C VAL A 180 9.39 5.47 -5.02
N PRO A 181 8.58 4.43 -4.77
CA PRO A 181 8.83 3.09 -5.28
C PRO A 181 8.94 3.06 -6.81
N ARG A 182 9.77 2.14 -7.32
CA ARG A 182 10.11 2.11 -8.74
C ARG A 182 8.89 1.91 -9.66
N ARG A 183 7.93 1.09 -9.25
CA ARG A 183 6.70 0.88 -10.01
C ARG A 183 5.93 2.19 -10.18
N VAL A 184 5.70 2.90 -9.10
CA VAL A 184 5.01 4.20 -9.12
C VAL A 184 5.79 5.23 -9.94
N LEU A 185 7.13 5.21 -9.88
CA LEU A 185 7.96 6.08 -10.73
C LEU A 185 7.74 5.84 -12.23
N TYR A 186 7.54 4.60 -12.66
CA TYR A 186 7.24 4.30 -14.06
C TYR A 186 5.87 4.84 -14.44
N GLU A 187 4.87 4.69 -13.60
CA GLU A 187 3.53 5.23 -13.84
C GLU A 187 3.54 6.76 -13.94
N LEU A 188 4.23 7.43 -13.02
CA LEU A 188 4.38 8.88 -13.03
C LEU A 188 5.09 9.39 -14.29
N ARG A 189 6.12 8.68 -14.76
CA ARG A 189 6.83 9.04 -15.99
C ARG A 189 5.96 8.84 -17.21
N ALA A 190 5.29 7.71 -17.31
CA ALA A 190 4.39 7.40 -18.42
C ALA A 190 3.20 8.37 -18.46
N GLY A 191 2.58 8.67 -17.31
CA GLY A 191 1.51 9.66 -17.19
C GLY A 191 1.95 11.03 -17.68
N ARG A 192 3.10 11.50 -17.19
CA ARG A 192 3.65 12.79 -17.62
C ARG A 192 4.03 12.83 -19.12
N GLU A 193 4.67 11.78 -19.64
CA GLU A 193 5.01 11.71 -21.06
C GLU A 193 3.77 11.80 -21.94
N TYR A 194 2.72 11.06 -21.55
CA TYR A 194 1.44 11.12 -22.23
C TYR A 194 0.80 12.51 -22.16
N PHE A 195 0.80 13.11 -20.97
CA PHE A 195 0.24 14.44 -20.73
C PHE A 195 0.95 15.54 -21.55
N VAL A 196 2.28 15.49 -21.64
CA VAL A 196 3.03 16.44 -22.46
C VAL A 196 2.63 16.38 -23.94
N GLY A 197 2.34 15.17 -24.43
CA GLY A 197 1.96 14.98 -25.84
C GLY A 197 0.46 15.14 -26.15
N LYS A 198 -0.40 14.98 -25.15
CA LYS A 198 -1.86 14.90 -25.35
C LYS A 198 -2.68 15.87 -24.51
N GLU A 199 -2.07 16.51 -23.49
CA GLU A 199 -2.74 17.38 -22.52
C GLU A 199 -3.91 16.70 -21.80
N ARG A 200 -3.82 15.37 -21.61
CA ARG A 200 -4.82 14.52 -20.96
C ARG A 200 -4.15 13.46 -20.09
N CYS A 201 -4.85 13.01 -19.06
CA CYS A 201 -4.45 11.90 -18.24
C CYS A 201 -4.63 10.57 -19.00
N VAL A 202 -3.56 9.75 -19.08
CA VAL A 202 -3.61 8.45 -19.75
C VAL A 202 -4.60 7.48 -19.08
N PHE A 203 -4.74 7.54 -17.76
CA PHE A 203 -5.71 6.69 -17.05
C PHE A 203 -7.15 7.08 -17.34
N CYS A 204 -7.44 8.37 -17.48
CA CYS A 204 -8.77 8.84 -17.93
C CYS A 204 -9.10 8.35 -19.34
N ASP A 205 -8.14 8.39 -20.26
CA ASP A 205 -8.33 7.89 -21.61
C ASP A 205 -8.52 6.36 -21.63
N ILE A 206 -7.80 5.62 -20.78
CA ILE A 206 -8.01 4.17 -20.57
C ILE A 206 -9.43 3.91 -20.07
N LEU A 207 -9.88 4.59 -19.02
CA LEU A 207 -11.23 4.44 -18.45
C LEU A 207 -12.30 4.69 -19.51
N GLN A 208 -12.16 5.77 -20.25
CA GLN A 208 -13.11 6.12 -21.33
C GLN A 208 -13.16 5.05 -22.43
N GLN A 209 -12.01 4.49 -22.81
CA GLN A 209 -11.93 3.42 -23.79
C GLN A 209 -12.58 2.14 -23.27
N GLU A 210 -12.25 1.74 -22.02
CA GLU A 210 -12.80 0.52 -21.43
C GLU A 210 -14.32 0.61 -21.22
N GLU A 211 -14.84 1.76 -20.82
CA GLU A 211 -16.30 1.98 -20.71
C GLU A 211 -17.01 1.89 -22.06
N ARG A 212 -16.42 2.43 -23.13
CA ARG A 212 -16.99 2.35 -24.48
C ARG A 212 -17.00 0.93 -25.02
N GLN A 213 -15.94 0.18 -24.81
CA GLN A 213 -15.80 -1.20 -25.29
C GLN A 213 -16.54 -2.20 -24.40
N ALA A 214 -16.58 -1.96 -23.09
CA ALA A 214 -17.20 -2.78 -22.05
C ALA A 214 -16.71 -4.24 -22.00
N VAL A 215 -15.62 -4.57 -22.70
CA VAL A 215 -15.11 -5.93 -22.85
C VAL A 215 -14.36 -6.39 -21.60
N ARG A 216 -13.59 -5.48 -20.99
CA ARG A 216 -12.76 -5.75 -19.80
C ARG A 216 -13.27 -5.09 -18.53
N VAL A 217 -14.40 -4.43 -18.56
CA VAL A 217 -15.07 -3.88 -17.35
C VAL A 217 -15.69 -5.01 -16.56
N LEU A 218 -15.38 -5.11 -15.29
CA LEU A 218 -15.96 -6.10 -14.38
C LEU A 218 -17.29 -5.62 -13.79
N GLU A 219 -17.29 -4.43 -13.19
CA GLU A 219 -18.46 -3.79 -12.59
C GLU A 219 -18.25 -2.28 -12.50
N ALA A 220 -19.33 -1.51 -12.73
CA ALA A 220 -19.37 -0.08 -12.43
C ALA A 220 -20.31 0.16 -11.25
N ARG A 221 -19.90 0.99 -10.28
CA ARG A 221 -20.72 1.34 -9.13
C ARG A 221 -20.51 2.79 -8.69
N GLY A 222 -21.52 3.60 -8.91
CA GLY A 222 -21.42 5.05 -8.70
C GLY A 222 -20.26 5.63 -9.52
N ASP A 223 -19.38 6.34 -8.82
CA ASP A 223 -18.22 6.99 -9.45
C ASP A 223 -16.99 6.08 -9.62
N TYR A 224 -17.15 4.78 -9.48
CA TYR A 224 -16.03 3.81 -9.52
C TYR A 224 -16.25 2.74 -10.57
N LEU A 225 -15.13 2.28 -11.14
CA LEU A 225 -15.07 1.21 -12.14
C LEU A 225 -14.08 0.14 -11.68
N ALA A 226 -14.49 -1.12 -11.77
CA ALA A 226 -13.60 -2.28 -11.67
C ALA A 226 -13.41 -2.86 -13.08
N LEU A 227 -12.14 -3.15 -13.45
CA LEU A 227 -11.78 -3.71 -14.76
C LEU A 227 -10.58 -4.65 -14.65
N CYS A 228 -10.41 -5.56 -15.62
CA CYS A 228 -9.16 -6.26 -15.83
C CYS A 228 -8.31 -5.47 -16.84
N PRO A 229 -7.05 -5.10 -16.51
CA PRO A 229 -6.22 -4.28 -17.39
C PRO A 229 -5.93 -4.99 -18.70
N TYR A 230 -5.72 -4.24 -19.79
CA TYR A 230 -5.41 -4.77 -21.12
C TYR A 230 -4.18 -5.69 -21.12
N ALA A 231 -3.15 -5.33 -20.36
CA ALA A 231 -1.91 -6.08 -20.21
C ALA A 231 -1.71 -6.53 -18.74
N PRO A 232 -2.36 -7.63 -18.32
CA PRO A 232 -2.29 -8.09 -16.94
C PRO A 232 -0.92 -8.71 -16.64
N ARG A 233 -0.37 -8.41 -15.47
CA ARG A 233 0.91 -8.99 -14.99
C ARG A 233 0.73 -10.39 -14.43
N VAL A 234 -0.46 -10.64 -13.88
CA VAL A 234 -0.86 -11.94 -13.32
C VAL A 234 -2.26 -12.29 -13.80
N PRO A 235 -2.63 -13.59 -13.85
CA PRO A 235 -3.99 -13.98 -14.20
C PRO A 235 -5.02 -13.36 -13.26
N TYR A 236 -6.13 -12.86 -13.83
CA TYR A 236 -7.25 -12.21 -13.12
C TYR A 236 -6.85 -10.92 -12.36
N GLU A 237 -5.75 -10.28 -12.72
CA GLU A 237 -5.45 -8.94 -12.24
C GLU A 237 -6.64 -8.03 -12.45
N THR A 238 -7.04 -7.32 -11.40
CA THR A 238 -8.21 -6.44 -11.43
C THR A 238 -7.85 -5.09 -10.84
N TRP A 239 -8.28 -4.01 -11.51
CA TRP A 239 -8.11 -2.64 -11.05
C TRP A 239 -9.44 -2.06 -10.61
N ILE A 240 -9.41 -1.23 -9.56
CA ILE A 240 -10.54 -0.38 -9.16
C ILE A 240 -10.08 1.07 -9.24
N MET A 241 -10.82 1.90 -9.96
CA MET A 241 -10.45 3.30 -10.23
C MET A 241 -11.66 4.22 -10.09
N PRO A 242 -11.48 5.49 -9.66
CA PRO A 242 -12.54 6.48 -9.80
C PRO A 242 -12.74 6.83 -11.28
N ARG A 243 -13.98 7.07 -11.68
CA ARG A 243 -14.32 7.51 -13.06
C ARG A 243 -13.99 8.97 -13.28
N ASN A 244 -14.07 9.76 -12.21
CA ASN A 244 -13.64 11.16 -12.21
C ASN A 244 -12.14 11.23 -11.96
N HIS A 245 -11.46 12.13 -12.66
CA HIS A 245 -10.03 12.31 -12.47
C HIS A 245 -9.69 12.71 -11.02
N GLU A 246 -8.81 11.95 -10.39
CA GLU A 246 -8.30 12.23 -9.06
C GLU A 246 -6.93 11.57 -8.86
N ALA A 247 -5.91 12.36 -8.61
CA ALA A 247 -4.54 11.86 -8.44
C ALA A 247 -4.30 11.17 -7.09
N SER A 248 -5.04 11.58 -6.06
CA SER A 248 -4.79 11.18 -4.67
C SER A 248 -5.99 10.50 -4.05
N PHE A 249 -5.82 9.27 -3.59
CA PHE A 249 -6.86 8.51 -2.87
C PHE A 249 -7.39 9.25 -1.64
N GLU A 250 -6.52 9.83 -0.86
CA GLU A 250 -6.87 10.53 0.38
C GLU A 250 -7.64 11.84 0.15
N ARG A 251 -7.64 12.37 -1.08
CA ARG A 251 -8.45 13.54 -1.46
C ARG A 251 -9.80 13.17 -2.07
N THR A 252 -9.93 11.95 -2.57
CA THR A 252 -11.14 11.46 -3.23
C THR A 252 -12.32 11.54 -2.28
N GLY A 253 -13.01 12.62 -2.19
CA GLY A 253 -14.35 12.76 -1.56
C GLY A 253 -14.74 11.75 -0.48
N LEU A 254 -13.75 11.06 0.15
CA LEU A 254 -13.96 10.04 1.18
C LEU A 254 -14.68 10.58 2.40
N ASN A 255 -14.77 11.91 2.52
CA ASN A 255 -15.62 12.60 3.46
C ASN A 255 -17.10 12.60 3.04
N LYS A 256 -17.41 12.27 1.77
CA LYS A 256 -18.79 12.13 1.27
C LYS A 256 -19.24 10.69 1.50
N PRO A 257 -20.25 10.42 2.38
CA PRO A 257 -20.64 9.06 2.74
C PRO A 257 -21.00 8.17 1.55
N GLY A 258 -21.74 8.69 0.57
CA GLY A 258 -22.18 7.93 -0.60
C GLY A 258 -21.03 7.43 -1.48
N LEU A 259 -19.96 8.23 -1.65
CA LEU A 259 -18.79 7.80 -2.42
C LEU A 259 -18.04 6.67 -1.71
N ARG A 260 -17.87 6.77 -0.39
CA ARG A 260 -17.20 5.72 0.39
C ARG A 260 -17.94 4.39 0.34
N VAL A 261 -19.26 4.42 0.48
CA VAL A 261 -20.09 3.19 0.44
C VAL A 261 -20.04 2.53 -0.94
N ASN A 262 -20.08 3.32 -2.02
CA ASN A 262 -19.96 2.79 -3.38
C ASN A 262 -18.60 2.12 -3.62
N LEU A 263 -17.49 2.75 -3.17
CA LEU A 263 -16.16 2.15 -3.26
C LEU A 263 -16.06 0.89 -2.40
N ALA A 264 -16.57 0.92 -1.17
CA ALA A 264 -16.58 -0.21 -0.25
C ALA A 264 -17.33 -1.41 -0.85
N ALA A 265 -18.53 -1.18 -1.37
CA ALA A 265 -19.33 -2.21 -2.01
C ALA A 265 -18.64 -2.78 -3.26
N LEU A 266 -18.04 -1.94 -4.10
CA LEU A 266 -17.30 -2.39 -5.28
C LEU A 266 -16.07 -3.23 -4.89
N LEU A 267 -15.32 -2.79 -3.89
CA LEU A 267 -14.15 -3.52 -3.37
C LEU A 267 -14.58 -4.89 -2.81
N ARG A 268 -15.59 -4.93 -1.94
CA ARG A 268 -16.13 -6.19 -1.37
C ARG A 268 -16.52 -7.17 -2.47
N ARG A 269 -17.33 -6.75 -3.42
CA ARG A 269 -17.83 -7.58 -4.52
C ARG A 269 -16.71 -8.04 -5.45
N THR A 270 -15.73 -7.19 -5.70
CA THR A 270 -14.54 -7.54 -6.52
C THR A 270 -13.71 -8.61 -5.82
N LEU A 271 -13.46 -8.45 -4.50
CA LEU A 271 -12.74 -9.45 -3.71
C LEU A 271 -13.49 -10.78 -3.61
N GLN A 272 -14.82 -10.78 -3.49
CA GLN A 272 -15.63 -12.01 -3.53
C GLN A 272 -15.44 -12.76 -4.85
N ARG A 273 -15.44 -12.04 -5.99
CA ARG A 273 -15.19 -12.66 -7.30
C ARG A 273 -13.76 -13.19 -7.43
N VAL A 274 -12.77 -12.43 -7.02
CA VAL A 274 -11.37 -12.89 -7.03
C VAL A 274 -11.21 -14.14 -6.18
N ARG A 275 -11.86 -14.18 -5.01
CA ARG A 275 -11.82 -15.35 -4.12
C ARG A 275 -12.50 -16.60 -4.66
N SER A 276 -13.37 -16.48 -5.66
CA SER A 276 -13.88 -17.66 -6.37
C SER A 276 -12.82 -18.34 -7.24
N ILE A 277 -11.72 -17.64 -7.53
CA ILE A 277 -10.59 -18.13 -8.35
C ILE A 277 -9.44 -18.60 -7.45
N THR A 278 -9.11 -17.84 -6.41
CA THR A 278 -8.02 -18.15 -5.47
C THR A 278 -8.28 -17.55 -4.10
N GLU A 279 -7.82 -18.25 -3.07
CA GLU A 279 -7.86 -17.73 -1.69
C GLU A 279 -6.75 -16.72 -1.39
N GLU A 280 -5.76 -16.56 -2.27
CA GLU A 280 -4.56 -15.79 -2.01
C GLU A 280 -4.42 -14.62 -3.00
N PHE A 281 -4.15 -13.41 -2.50
CA PHE A 281 -3.99 -12.22 -3.34
C PHE A 281 -3.22 -11.13 -2.62
N HIS A 282 -2.67 -10.20 -3.43
CA HIS A 282 -2.24 -8.88 -2.97
C HIS A 282 -3.29 -7.85 -3.37
N LEU A 283 -3.53 -6.88 -2.50
CA LEU A 283 -4.26 -5.64 -2.79
C LEU A 283 -3.29 -4.48 -2.56
N VAL A 284 -3.06 -3.67 -3.57
CA VAL A 284 -2.16 -2.52 -3.50
C VAL A 284 -2.90 -1.26 -3.93
N LEU A 285 -2.75 -0.19 -3.17
CA LEU A 285 -3.25 1.13 -3.55
C LEU A 285 -2.10 1.97 -4.09
N HIS A 286 -2.27 2.43 -5.31
CA HIS A 286 -1.41 3.43 -5.95
C HIS A 286 -2.07 4.80 -5.80
N THR A 287 -1.48 5.67 -5.00
CA THR A 287 -1.87 7.07 -4.84
C THR A 287 -0.71 7.98 -5.25
N SER A 288 -0.97 9.23 -5.56
CA SER A 288 0.11 10.17 -5.92
C SER A 288 1.12 10.32 -4.79
N PRO A 289 2.40 10.58 -5.09
CA PRO A 289 3.37 11.06 -4.10
C PRO A 289 2.87 12.31 -3.35
N SER A 290 3.54 12.64 -2.23
CA SER A 290 3.17 13.82 -1.46
C SER A 290 3.34 15.11 -2.29
N SER A 291 2.24 15.77 -2.64
CA SER A 291 2.24 17.10 -3.26
C SER A 291 2.43 18.23 -2.25
N LEU A 292 2.34 17.94 -0.93
CA LEU A 292 2.57 18.93 0.12
C LEU A 292 4.03 19.43 0.16
N HIS A 293 4.97 18.57 -0.24
CA HIS A 293 6.40 18.85 -0.23
C HIS A 293 7.04 18.43 -1.56
N PRO A 294 6.73 19.12 -2.67
CA PRO A 294 7.18 18.75 -4.01
C PRO A 294 8.70 18.85 -4.14
N SER A 295 9.28 17.87 -4.83
CA SER A 295 10.69 17.92 -5.18
C SER A 295 10.90 18.80 -6.42
N LYS A 296 11.66 19.88 -6.27
CA LYS A 296 11.98 20.82 -7.38
C LYS A 296 12.71 20.14 -8.54
N ASN A 297 13.43 19.05 -8.27
CA ASN A 297 14.29 18.37 -9.25
C ASN A 297 13.56 17.27 -10.06
N LEU A 298 12.30 16.97 -9.72
CA LEU A 298 11.55 15.90 -10.35
C LEU A 298 10.35 16.48 -11.10
N GLY A 299 10.49 16.58 -12.40
CA GLY A 299 9.54 17.27 -13.29
C GLY A 299 8.09 16.76 -13.22
N TYR A 300 7.87 15.47 -12.88
CA TYR A 300 6.53 14.91 -12.74
C TYR A 300 5.73 15.45 -11.55
N TRP A 301 6.35 16.08 -10.54
CA TRP A 301 5.60 16.76 -9.47
C TRP A 301 4.82 17.98 -9.93
N ARG A 302 5.17 18.56 -11.07
CA ARG A 302 4.53 19.81 -11.56
C ARG A 302 3.13 19.58 -12.08
N THR A 303 2.86 18.41 -12.65
CA THR A 303 1.61 18.05 -13.32
C THR A 303 0.92 16.86 -12.67
N ILE A 304 1.39 16.43 -11.50
CA ILE A 304 0.95 15.21 -10.84
C ILE A 304 -0.55 15.19 -10.55
N ASP A 305 -1.15 16.33 -10.26
CA ASP A 305 -2.59 16.46 -10.02
C ASP A 305 -3.41 16.43 -11.32
N GLU A 306 -2.75 16.43 -12.51
CA GLU A 306 -3.36 16.46 -13.84
C GLU A 306 -3.08 15.19 -14.65
N ASP A 307 -1.94 14.53 -14.41
CA ASP A 307 -1.45 13.40 -15.21
C ASP A 307 -1.40 12.06 -14.47
N TYR A 308 -1.57 12.06 -13.15
CA TYR A 308 -1.67 10.85 -12.34
C TYR A 308 -3.11 10.58 -11.92
N HIS A 309 -3.43 9.29 -11.67
CA HIS A 309 -4.76 8.86 -11.29
C HIS A 309 -4.64 7.71 -10.30
N TRP A 310 -5.21 7.84 -9.09
CA TRP A 310 -5.12 6.77 -8.12
C TRP A 310 -5.92 5.54 -8.55
N HIS A 311 -5.41 4.37 -8.20
CA HIS A 311 -6.08 3.10 -8.46
C HIS A 311 -5.70 2.05 -7.43
N MET A 312 -6.59 1.08 -7.24
CA MET A 312 -6.30 -0.14 -6.49
C MET A 312 -6.02 -1.26 -7.46
N GLU A 313 -4.98 -2.04 -7.20
CA GLU A 313 -4.62 -3.24 -7.94
C GLU A 313 -4.87 -4.47 -7.06
N ILE A 314 -5.63 -5.43 -7.54
CA ILE A 314 -5.83 -6.74 -6.92
C ILE A 314 -5.09 -7.76 -7.77
N LEU A 315 -4.11 -8.42 -7.16
CA LEU A 315 -3.17 -9.34 -7.81
C LEU A 315 -3.34 -10.73 -7.23
N PRO A 316 -4.14 -11.60 -7.87
CA PRO A 316 -4.34 -12.97 -7.42
C PRO A 316 -3.03 -13.79 -7.44
N VAL A 317 -2.78 -14.59 -6.40
CA VAL A 317 -1.68 -15.53 -6.33
C VAL A 317 -2.17 -16.92 -6.70
N LEU A 318 -1.70 -17.45 -7.83
CA LEU A 318 -2.10 -18.75 -8.35
C LEU A 318 -0.87 -19.67 -8.44
N ALA A 319 -0.56 -20.36 -7.36
CA ALA A 319 0.63 -21.22 -7.24
C ALA A 319 0.76 -22.28 -8.36
N SER A 320 -0.36 -22.82 -8.87
CA SER A 320 -0.36 -23.84 -9.92
C SER A 320 -0.21 -23.30 -11.34
N LYS A 321 -0.43 -21.99 -11.56
CA LYS A 321 -0.38 -21.36 -12.89
C LYS A 321 0.76 -20.35 -13.04
N ALA A 322 1.42 -20.00 -11.94
CA ALA A 322 2.54 -19.08 -11.95
C ALA A 322 3.82 -19.81 -12.38
N ARG A 323 4.03 -19.88 -13.68
CA ARG A 323 5.43 -19.92 -14.14
C ARG A 323 5.99 -18.54 -13.81
N SER A 324 6.76 -18.46 -12.70
CA SER A 324 7.35 -17.18 -12.28
C SER A 324 8.32 -16.65 -13.33
N TYR A 325 7.81 -15.85 -14.25
CA TYR A 325 8.64 -15.02 -15.13
C TYR A 325 8.96 -13.66 -14.50
N THR A 326 8.48 -13.42 -13.28
CA THR A 326 8.64 -12.14 -12.56
C THR A 326 10.10 -11.73 -12.41
N PHE A 327 11.01 -12.71 -12.23
CA PHE A 327 12.46 -12.46 -12.17
C PHE A 327 13.10 -12.16 -13.54
N LYS A 328 12.38 -12.38 -14.64
CA LYS A 328 12.87 -12.14 -16.00
C LYS A 328 12.33 -10.85 -16.60
N GLU A 329 11.68 -10.01 -15.81
CA GLU A 329 11.03 -8.75 -16.21
C GLU A 329 9.99 -8.91 -17.36
N VAL A 330 9.59 -10.16 -17.67
CA VAL A 330 8.53 -10.46 -18.61
C VAL A 330 7.39 -11.12 -17.86
N TYR A 331 6.26 -10.42 -17.80
CA TYR A 331 5.05 -10.96 -17.19
C TYR A 331 4.37 -11.96 -18.12
N TYR A 332 3.77 -12.98 -17.54
CA TYR A 332 3.03 -13.98 -18.27
C TYR A 332 1.70 -14.26 -17.60
N SER A 333 0.62 -14.01 -18.32
CA SER A 333 -0.73 -14.42 -17.93
C SER A 333 -1.27 -15.45 -18.91
N PRO A 334 -1.55 -16.69 -18.48
CA PRO A 334 -2.17 -17.71 -19.34
C PRO A 334 -3.68 -17.46 -19.55
N VAL A 335 -4.24 -16.43 -18.94
CA VAL A 335 -5.64 -16.04 -19.06
C VAL A 335 -5.69 -14.61 -19.59
N SER A 336 -6.37 -14.40 -20.71
CA SER A 336 -6.60 -13.05 -21.24
C SER A 336 -7.53 -12.27 -20.32
N SER A 337 -7.45 -10.93 -20.35
CA SER A 337 -8.30 -10.07 -19.54
C SER A 337 -9.79 -10.23 -19.87
N GLU A 338 -10.12 -10.47 -21.13
CA GLU A 338 -11.48 -10.72 -21.60
C GLU A 338 -12.05 -12.02 -21.02
N THR A 339 -11.25 -13.08 -21.00
CA THR A 339 -11.60 -14.36 -20.37
C THR A 339 -11.71 -14.21 -18.86
N ALA A 340 -10.78 -13.49 -18.23
CA ALA A 340 -10.79 -13.23 -16.80
C ALA A 340 -12.07 -12.51 -16.36
N VAL A 341 -12.45 -11.42 -17.05
CA VAL A 341 -13.69 -10.69 -16.75
C VAL A 341 -14.92 -11.58 -16.87
N LYS A 342 -15.00 -12.38 -17.96
CA LYS A 342 -16.14 -13.30 -18.13
C LYS A 342 -16.27 -14.25 -16.95
N GLN A 343 -15.19 -14.91 -16.57
CA GLN A 343 -15.20 -15.86 -15.44
C GLN A 343 -15.48 -15.18 -14.09
N LEU A 344 -14.90 -13.98 -13.85
CA LEU A 344 -15.16 -13.20 -12.64
C LEU A 344 -16.62 -12.72 -12.55
N ARG A 345 -17.25 -12.38 -13.68
CA ARG A 345 -18.68 -12.01 -13.72
C ARG A 345 -19.61 -13.17 -13.43
N GLU A 346 -19.23 -14.40 -13.82
CA GLU A 346 -19.98 -15.65 -13.59
C GLU A 346 -19.89 -16.12 -12.11
N ALA A 347 -18.96 -15.57 -11.33
CA ALA A 347 -18.78 -15.92 -9.92
C ALA A 347 -20.05 -15.58 -9.12
N LYS A 348 -20.51 -16.53 -8.32
CA LYS A 348 -21.59 -16.30 -7.35
C LYS A 348 -21.03 -15.47 -6.19
N ILE A 349 -21.62 -14.34 -5.94
CA ILE A 349 -21.26 -13.42 -4.87
C ILE A 349 -22.48 -13.09 -4.02
N ASP A 350 -22.24 -12.84 -2.74
CA ASP A 350 -23.28 -12.35 -1.84
C ASP A 350 -23.66 -10.91 -2.20
N GLY A 351 -24.94 -10.60 -2.16
CA GLY A 351 -25.51 -9.33 -2.60
C GLY A 351 -25.07 -8.10 -1.79
#